data_5b7e8fef1ddd7879a910551e535687d0
#
_entry.id   5b7e8fef1ddd7879a910551e535687d0
#
_cell.length_a   1.000
_cell.length_b   1.000
_cell.length_c   1.000
_cell.angle_alpha   90.00
_cell.angle_beta   90.00
_cell.angle_gamma   90.00
#
_symmetry.space_group_name_H-M   'P 1'
#
loop_
_entity.id
_entity.type
_entity.pdbx_description
1 polymer ?
#
loop_
_entity_poly.entity_id
_entity_poly.type
_entity_poly.pdbx_seq_one_letter_code
_entity_poly.pdbx_strand_id
1 'polypeptide(L)'
;MNTALTIAGSDSCGGAGIQADLKTMTTNGVYGMSAITALTAQNTTGVSDIYEVSPEFLEAQLKAIFEDITPDAIKIGMVSSGELIKTIACNLKKYNGKNIVLDP
;
A
#
# COMPACT_ATOMS: atom_id res chain seq x y z
N MET A 1 17.31 10.27 4.79
CA MET A 1 15.83 10.43 4.87
C MET A 1 15.21 9.06 5.05
N ASN A 2 14.31 8.93 6.04
CA ASN A 2 13.58 7.68 6.22
C ASN A 2 12.52 7.52 5.14
N THR A 3 12.32 6.29 4.71
CA THR A 3 11.35 5.94 3.69
C THR A 3 10.35 4.93 4.23
N ALA A 4 9.12 5.00 3.77
CA ALA A 4 8.08 4.05 4.16
C ALA A 4 7.19 3.72 2.97
N LEU A 5 6.71 2.49 2.96
CA LEU A 5 5.79 2.00 1.93
C LEU A 5 4.45 1.67 2.57
N THR A 6 3.37 2.17 1.99
CA THR A 6 2.03 1.69 2.35
C THR A 6 1.49 0.81 1.22
N ILE A 7 1.02 -0.37 1.60
CA ILE A 7 0.36 -1.32 0.69
C ILE A 7 -1.11 -1.35 1.09
N ALA A 8 -1.95 -0.68 0.34
CA ALA A 8 -3.35 -0.49 0.73
C ALA A 8 -4.20 -0.08 -0.46
N GLY A 9 -5.49 0.06 -0.23
CA GLY A 9 -6.41 0.58 -1.22
C GLY A 9 -6.33 2.08 -1.35
N SER A 10 -6.80 2.59 -2.47
CA SER A 10 -6.89 4.03 -2.73
C SER A 10 -8.30 4.52 -2.37
N ASP A 11 -8.38 5.58 -1.56
CA ASP A 11 -9.62 6.22 -1.19
C ASP A 11 -9.78 7.53 -1.99
N SER A 12 -10.74 7.57 -2.89
CA SER A 12 -10.97 8.75 -3.72
C SER A 12 -11.36 9.99 -2.90
N CYS A 13 -11.89 9.79 -1.70
CA CYS A 13 -12.22 10.89 -0.77
C CYS A 13 -10.99 11.44 -0.05
N GLY A 14 -9.91 10.65 0.04
CA GLY A 14 -8.65 11.07 0.63
C GLY A 14 -8.54 10.90 2.14
N GLY A 15 -9.57 10.37 2.81
CA GLY A 15 -9.61 10.24 4.26
C GLY A 15 -9.10 8.92 4.82
N ALA A 16 -8.83 7.95 3.96
CA ALA A 16 -8.38 6.61 4.36
C ALA A 16 -7.40 6.06 3.33
N GLY A 17 -7.02 4.80 3.48
CA GLY A 17 -6.15 4.12 2.53
C GLY A 17 -4.79 4.78 2.35
N ILE A 18 -4.24 4.66 1.14
CA ILE A 18 -2.92 5.22 0.85
C ILE A 18 -2.87 6.73 1.03
N GLN A 19 -3.97 7.43 0.75
CA GLN A 19 -4.01 8.90 0.87
C GLN A 19 -3.79 9.35 2.32
N ALA A 20 -4.47 8.72 3.26
CA ALA A 20 -4.28 9.02 4.68
C ALA A 20 -2.86 8.67 5.13
N ASP A 21 -2.34 7.53 4.70
CA ASP A 21 -1.01 7.08 5.06
C ASP A 21 0.07 8.02 4.53
N LEU A 22 -0.02 8.43 3.26
CA LEU A 22 0.95 9.32 2.64
C LEU A 22 0.94 10.71 3.30
N LYS A 23 -0.24 11.21 3.66
CA LYS A 23 -0.35 12.48 4.39
C LYS A 23 0.34 12.40 5.75
N THR A 24 0.11 11.31 6.48
CA THR A 24 0.73 11.08 7.78
C THR A 24 2.25 10.97 7.66
N MET A 25 2.75 10.20 6.69
CA MET A 25 4.18 10.05 6.45
C MET A 25 4.83 11.39 6.14
N THR A 26 4.22 12.17 5.24
CA THR A 26 4.73 13.49 4.87
C THR A 26 4.78 14.43 6.07
N THR A 27 3.72 14.45 6.88
CA THR A 27 3.66 15.28 8.09
C THR A 27 4.76 14.93 9.08
N ASN A 28 5.17 13.67 9.11
CA ASN A 28 6.23 13.20 10.01
C ASN A 28 7.63 13.19 9.38
N GLY A 29 7.79 13.83 8.24
CA GLY A 29 9.10 13.95 7.60
C GLY A 29 9.60 12.66 6.96
N VAL A 30 8.70 11.76 6.61
CA VAL A 30 9.02 10.46 6.00
C VAL A 30 8.67 10.50 4.52
N TYR A 31 9.58 10.01 3.68
CA TYR A 31 9.30 9.87 2.25
C TYR A 31 8.37 8.68 2.05
N GLY A 32 7.11 8.94 1.69
CA GLY A 32 6.10 7.91 1.54
C GLY A 32 5.97 7.41 0.11
N MET A 33 5.90 6.08 -0.02
CA MET A 33 5.65 5.40 -1.28
C MET A 33 4.40 4.53 -1.13
N SER A 34 3.78 4.16 -2.24
CA SER A 34 2.54 3.37 -2.17
C SER A 34 2.51 2.27 -3.23
N ALA A 35 1.93 1.13 -2.85
CA ALA A 35 1.51 0.08 -3.75
C ALA A 35 0.01 -0.11 -3.55
N ILE A 36 -0.76 0.05 -4.62
CA ILE A 36 -2.22 0.10 -4.54
C ILE A 36 -2.79 -1.28 -4.77
N THR A 37 -3.63 -1.74 -3.84
CA THR A 37 -4.31 -3.04 -3.94
C THR A 37 -5.67 -2.95 -4.60
N ALA A 38 -6.34 -1.81 -4.46
CA ALA A 38 -7.64 -1.57 -5.06
C ALA A 38 -7.88 -0.07 -5.21
N LEU A 39 -8.63 0.29 -6.23
CA LEU A 39 -9.14 1.65 -6.39
C LEU A 39 -10.58 1.66 -5.88
N THR A 40 -10.98 2.71 -5.19
CA THR A 40 -12.36 2.86 -4.74
C THR A 40 -12.98 4.13 -5.28
N ALA A 41 -14.26 4.05 -5.62
CA ALA A 41 -15.09 5.22 -5.84
C ALA A 41 -15.81 5.49 -4.52
N GLN A 42 -15.29 6.41 -3.75
CA GLN A 42 -15.67 6.64 -2.36
C GLN A 42 -15.80 8.13 -2.06
N ASN A 43 -16.71 8.45 -1.16
CA ASN A 43 -16.87 9.79 -0.62
C ASN A 43 -17.21 9.71 0.87
N THR A 44 -17.58 10.82 1.49
CA THR A 44 -17.85 10.84 2.94
C THR A 44 -19.08 10.03 3.35
N THR A 45 -19.94 9.64 2.40
CA THR A 45 -21.14 8.84 2.69
C THR A 45 -20.96 7.35 2.47
N GLY A 46 -19.89 6.92 1.82
CA GLY A 46 -19.61 5.50 1.64
C GLY A 46 -18.86 5.16 0.36
N VAL A 47 -18.69 3.86 0.15
CA VAL A 47 -18.02 3.31 -1.02
C VAL A 47 -19.09 2.88 -2.03
N SER A 48 -19.02 3.42 -3.25
CA SER A 48 -19.98 3.08 -4.31
C SER A 48 -19.45 2.03 -5.28
N ASP A 49 -18.13 1.90 -5.42
CA ASP A 49 -17.53 0.91 -6.32
C ASP A 49 -16.10 0.60 -5.92
N ILE A 50 -15.63 -0.60 -6.24
CA ILE A 50 -14.28 -1.06 -5.92
C ILE A 50 -13.71 -1.75 -7.15
N TYR A 51 -12.49 -1.37 -7.53
CA TYR A 51 -11.74 -2.00 -8.60
C TYR A 51 -10.45 -2.57 -8.03
N GLU A 52 -10.39 -3.89 -7.88
CA GLU A 52 -9.24 -4.59 -7.34
C GLU A 52 -8.16 -4.75 -8.43
N VAL A 53 -6.90 -4.46 -8.09
CA VAL A 53 -5.81 -4.69 -9.05
C VAL A 53 -5.50 -6.18 -9.12
N SER A 54 -4.90 -6.63 -10.25
CA SER A 54 -4.48 -8.01 -10.39
C SER A 54 -3.24 -8.30 -9.53
N PRO A 55 -3.02 -9.57 -9.13
CA PRO A 55 -1.79 -9.95 -8.43
C PRO A 55 -0.54 -9.58 -9.23
N GLU A 56 -0.58 -9.74 -10.56
CA GLU A 56 0.54 -9.40 -11.45
C GLU A 56 0.84 -7.90 -11.41
N PHE A 57 -0.18 -7.06 -11.38
CA PHE A 57 0.02 -5.61 -11.31
C PHE A 57 0.54 -5.18 -9.95
N LEU A 58 0.04 -5.77 -8.88
CA LEU A 58 0.56 -5.50 -7.54
C LEU A 58 2.04 -5.89 -7.45
N GLU A 59 2.41 -7.05 -7.99
CA GLU A 59 3.80 -7.48 -8.04
C GLU A 59 4.67 -6.49 -8.82
N ALA A 60 4.17 -5.98 -9.95
CA ALA A 60 4.88 -4.97 -10.74
C ALA A 60 5.13 -3.69 -9.95
N GLN A 61 4.14 -3.25 -9.15
CA GLN A 61 4.31 -2.07 -8.28
C GLN A 61 5.39 -2.31 -7.22
N LEU A 62 5.34 -3.46 -6.56
CA LEU A 62 6.31 -3.81 -5.51
C LEU A 62 7.72 -3.94 -6.09
N LYS A 63 7.86 -4.56 -7.25
CA LYS A 63 9.14 -4.67 -7.94
C LYS A 63 9.71 -3.29 -8.26
N ALA A 64 8.90 -2.39 -8.81
CA ALA A 64 9.34 -1.04 -9.15
C ALA A 64 9.87 -0.29 -7.93
N ILE A 65 9.22 -0.48 -6.77
CA ILE A 65 9.61 0.18 -5.53
C ILE A 65 10.91 -0.42 -4.99
N PHE A 66 10.94 -1.74 -4.78
CA PHE A 66 12.07 -2.40 -4.13
C PHE A 66 13.35 -2.39 -4.98
N GLU A 67 13.24 -2.26 -6.29
CA GLU A 67 14.42 -2.18 -7.17
C GLU A 67 14.97 -0.76 -7.28
N ASP A 68 14.31 0.23 -6.71
CA ASP A 68 14.76 1.61 -6.73
C ASP A 68 15.06 2.09 -5.30
N ILE A 69 14.03 2.29 -4.49
CA ILE A 69 14.17 2.78 -3.12
C ILE A 69 13.62 1.73 -2.17
N THR A 70 14.52 1.01 -1.49
CA THR A 70 14.10 0.01 -0.49
C THR A 70 13.50 0.70 0.72
N PRO A 71 12.24 0.41 1.07
CA PRO A 71 11.61 1.07 2.22
C PRO A 71 12.26 0.66 3.54
N ASP A 72 12.37 1.62 4.46
CA ASP A 72 12.83 1.36 5.82
C ASP A 72 11.72 0.72 6.67
N ALA A 73 10.47 1.00 6.34
CA ALA A 73 9.31 0.45 7.03
C ALA A 73 8.17 0.23 6.04
N ILE A 74 7.30 -0.72 6.35
CA ILE A 74 6.19 -1.10 5.48
C ILE A 74 4.91 -1.20 6.32
N LYS A 75 3.85 -0.52 5.87
CA LYS A 75 2.52 -0.65 6.46
C LYS A 75 1.62 -1.38 5.47
N ILE A 76 0.94 -2.41 5.93
CA ILE A 76 -0.05 -3.13 5.13
C ILE A 76 -1.43 -2.81 5.70
N GLY A 77 -2.26 -2.18 4.88
CA GLY A 77 -3.64 -1.91 5.22
C GLY A 77 -4.54 -3.11 4.98
N MET A 78 -5.86 -2.88 5.01
CA MET A 78 -6.80 -3.96 4.76
C MET A 78 -6.70 -4.43 3.32
N VAL A 79 -6.52 -5.75 3.14
CA VAL A 79 -6.49 -6.41 1.83
C VAL A 79 -7.50 -7.55 1.88
N SER A 80 -8.54 -7.46 1.06
CA SER A 80 -9.64 -8.42 1.11
C SER A 80 -9.42 -9.69 0.30
N SER A 81 -8.49 -9.67 -0.66
CA SER A 81 -8.23 -10.81 -1.55
C SER A 81 -7.10 -11.69 -1.01
N GLY A 82 -7.36 -13.00 -0.90
CA GLY A 82 -6.33 -13.96 -0.53
C GLY A 82 -5.18 -14.02 -1.53
N GLU A 83 -5.45 -13.83 -2.81
CA GLU A 83 -4.41 -13.81 -3.84
C GLU A 83 -3.48 -12.61 -3.68
N LEU A 84 -4.04 -11.44 -3.39
CA LEU A 84 -3.22 -10.25 -3.16
C LEU A 84 -2.41 -10.38 -1.87
N ILE A 85 -2.96 -10.98 -0.83
CA ILE A 85 -2.23 -11.24 0.42
C ILE A 85 -1.02 -12.14 0.14
N LYS A 86 -1.20 -13.19 -0.65
CA LYS A 86 -0.10 -14.09 -1.04
C LYS A 86 0.97 -13.35 -1.83
N THR A 87 0.55 -12.51 -2.78
CA THR A 87 1.46 -11.71 -3.59
C THR A 87 2.31 -10.79 -2.70
N ILE A 88 1.68 -10.12 -1.74
CA ILE A 88 2.38 -9.25 -0.79
C ILE A 88 3.39 -10.07 0.01
N ALA A 89 2.97 -11.18 0.60
CA ALA A 89 3.83 -12.02 1.43
C ALA A 89 5.04 -12.53 0.65
N CYS A 90 4.83 -13.03 -0.57
CA CYS A 90 5.91 -13.54 -1.42
C CYS A 90 6.92 -12.45 -1.75
N ASN A 91 6.44 -11.26 -2.10
CA ASN A 91 7.32 -10.16 -2.49
C ASN A 91 8.08 -9.57 -1.30
N LEU A 92 7.45 -9.43 -0.14
CA LEU A 92 8.13 -8.95 1.06
C LEU A 92 9.22 -9.92 1.49
N LYS A 93 8.98 -11.22 1.36
CA LYS A 93 10.00 -12.24 1.62
C LYS A 93 11.14 -12.16 0.62
N LYS A 94 10.81 -12.06 -0.67
CA LYS A 94 11.79 -11.99 -1.75
C LYS A 94 12.74 -10.80 -1.60
N TYR A 95 12.23 -9.64 -1.20
CA TYR A 95 12.99 -8.40 -1.09
C TYR A 95 13.46 -8.10 0.34
N ASN A 96 13.23 -9.01 1.28
CA ASN A 96 13.60 -8.83 2.70
C ASN A 96 12.99 -7.56 3.31
N GLY A 97 11.68 -7.39 3.15
CA GLY A 97 10.96 -6.24 3.71
C GLY A 97 11.19 -6.10 5.21
N LYS A 98 11.37 -4.86 5.68
CA LYS A 98 11.72 -4.56 7.08
C LYS A 98 10.61 -3.78 7.76
N ASN A 99 10.52 -3.96 9.09
CA ASN A 99 9.64 -3.17 9.95
C ASN A 99 8.21 -3.17 9.42
N ILE A 100 7.64 -4.37 9.27
CA ILE A 100 6.31 -4.56 8.71
C ILE A 100 5.26 -4.40 9.79
N VAL A 101 4.28 -3.52 9.54
CA VAL A 101 3.14 -3.29 10.42
C VAL A 101 1.87 -3.65 9.69
N LEU A 102 1.09 -4.54 10.29
CA LEU A 102 -0.24 -4.86 9.79
C LEU A 102 -1.27 -4.00 10.50
N ASP A 103 -2.08 -3.31 9.72
CA ASP A 103 -3.21 -2.54 10.24
C ASP A 103 -4.46 -3.40 10.08
N PRO A 104 -5.05 -3.86 11.20
CA PRO A 104 -6.22 -4.75 11.13
C PRO A 104 -7.48 -4.06 10.62
#